data_e0362b66ad00b03cf0ce478d4446bd53
#
_entry.id   e0362b66ad00b03cf0ce478d4446bd53
#
_cell.length_a   1.000
_cell.length_b   1.000
_cell.length_c   1.000
_cell.angle_alpha   90.00
_cell.angle_beta   90.00
_cell.angle_gamma   90.00
#
_symmetry.space_group_name_H-M   'P 1'
#
loop_
_entity.id
_entity.type
_entity.pdbx_description
1 polymer ?
#
loop_
_entity_poly.entity_id
_entity_poly.type
_entity_poly.pdbx_seq_one_letter_code
_entity_poly.pdbx_strand_id
1 'polypeptide(L)'
;MNTKKLKKVLIKTVPYALVGLVCTNIGEAMRLSVGKDISEKTLSFFTDGLAAGFSNMMPSFHPFDLFIGAAVGGILWLVVYLKGKNAKKYRHNEEYGSARWGNEKDIEPFMDPNFKNNMILTQTERLTMNSRPSSPKYARNKNVLVVGGSGSGKTRFFIKPNLLQCESDPSVSFVCTDPKGQLIEEVGTALVKNGYRIRVLNTIDFKKSMHYNPFAYIHSEKDILKLVTALISNTKGEGKGNDPFWEKAETLLYTALIGYIHYEAPKQEQNFTTMLEFINAFEVREDDEDFQNAVDRMFEKLKRKDPNHFAVRQYAKFKLAAGKTAKSILVSCGARLAPFDIAELRELTSYDELQLDTLGDKQEVFAQPKTRQAALLT
;
A
#
# COMPACT_ATOMS: atom_id res chain seq x y z
N MET A 1 -41.35 14.25 -20.03
CA MET A 1 -40.02 14.86 -20.24
C MET A 1 -40.08 16.31 -19.76
N ASN A 2 -39.23 16.71 -18.83
CA ASN A 2 -39.37 17.99 -18.12
C ASN A 2 -39.07 19.16 -19.07
N THR A 3 -40.04 20.10 -19.28
CA THR A 3 -39.96 21.23 -20.21
C THR A 3 -38.71 22.12 -20.04
N LYS A 4 -38.17 22.22 -18.82
CA LYS A 4 -36.90 22.90 -18.54
C LYS A 4 -35.66 22.20 -19.12
N LYS A 5 -35.66 20.86 -19.18
CA LYS A 5 -34.59 20.10 -19.83
C LYS A 5 -34.65 20.23 -21.35
N LEU A 6 -35.86 20.22 -21.93
CA LEU A 6 -36.04 20.35 -23.37
C LEU A 6 -35.56 21.73 -23.87
N LYS A 7 -35.91 22.82 -23.18
CA LYS A 7 -35.44 24.19 -23.51
C LYS A 7 -33.89 24.28 -23.47
N LYS A 8 -33.25 23.69 -22.47
CA LYS A 8 -31.78 23.71 -22.39
C LYS A 8 -31.09 22.93 -23.53
N VAL A 9 -31.68 21.83 -23.97
CA VAL A 9 -31.14 21.05 -25.10
C VAL A 9 -31.33 21.83 -26.40
N LEU A 10 -32.53 22.37 -26.64
CA LEU A 10 -32.85 23.18 -27.82
C LEU A 10 -31.89 24.38 -27.97
N ILE A 11 -31.71 25.17 -26.91
CA ILE A 11 -30.82 26.35 -26.94
C ILE A 11 -29.38 25.97 -27.29
N LYS A 12 -28.93 24.80 -26.86
CA LYS A 12 -27.56 24.29 -27.14
C LYS A 12 -27.41 23.70 -28.53
N THR A 13 -28.49 23.24 -29.19
CA THR A 13 -28.41 22.60 -30.52
C THR A 13 -28.68 23.58 -31.66
N VAL A 14 -29.40 24.66 -31.41
CA VAL A 14 -29.74 25.69 -32.43
C VAL A 14 -28.52 26.22 -33.21
N PRO A 15 -27.38 26.59 -32.59
CA PRO A 15 -26.25 27.10 -33.35
C PRO A 15 -25.70 26.08 -34.38
N TYR A 16 -25.69 24.79 -34.01
CA TYR A 16 -25.21 23.71 -34.89
C TYR A 16 -26.19 23.41 -36.01
N ALA A 17 -27.51 23.56 -35.75
CA ALA A 17 -28.53 23.43 -36.77
C ALA A 17 -28.43 24.56 -37.78
N LEU A 18 -28.18 25.81 -37.35
CA LEU A 18 -27.95 26.95 -38.24
C LEU A 18 -26.70 26.76 -39.11
N VAL A 19 -25.59 26.29 -38.53
CA VAL A 19 -24.39 25.96 -39.30
C VAL A 19 -24.69 24.85 -40.31
N GLY A 20 -25.41 23.80 -39.88
CA GLY A 20 -25.85 22.72 -40.78
C GLY A 20 -26.69 23.23 -41.95
N LEU A 21 -27.61 24.17 -41.74
CA LEU A 21 -28.39 24.80 -42.79
C LEU A 21 -27.54 25.56 -43.80
N VAL A 22 -26.58 26.32 -43.37
CA VAL A 22 -25.60 26.98 -44.28
C VAL A 22 -24.76 25.93 -45.03
N CYS A 23 -24.38 24.83 -44.37
CA CYS A 23 -23.60 23.75 -44.97
C CYS A 23 -24.38 22.90 -45.98
N THR A 24 -25.71 23.07 -46.16
CA THR A 24 -26.47 22.47 -47.26
C THR A 24 -25.92 22.92 -48.63
N ASN A 25 -25.40 24.15 -48.69
CA ASN A 25 -24.80 24.68 -49.92
C ASN A 25 -23.51 23.96 -50.32
N ILE A 26 -22.83 23.28 -49.38
CA ILE A 26 -21.74 22.35 -49.66
C ILE A 26 -22.26 21.11 -50.41
N GLY A 27 -23.43 20.59 -50.00
CA GLY A 27 -24.11 19.52 -50.69
C GLY A 27 -24.51 19.93 -52.13
N GLU A 28 -25.04 21.14 -52.27
CA GLU A 28 -25.36 21.73 -53.58
C GLU A 28 -24.11 21.89 -54.47
N ALA A 29 -23.02 22.40 -53.93
CA ALA A 29 -21.73 22.49 -54.60
C ALA A 29 -21.24 21.12 -55.11
N MET A 30 -21.41 20.11 -54.28
CA MET A 30 -21.04 18.73 -54.60
C MET A 30 -21.91 18.11 -55.68
N ARG A 31 -23.21 18.45 -55.70
CA ARG A 31 -24.20 18.01 -56.69
C ARG A 31 -23.97 18.69 -58.05
N LEU A 32 -23.61 19.98 -58.03
CA LEU A 32 -23.38 20.77 -59.26
C LEU A 32 -22.01 20.52 -59.88
N SER A 33 -21.09 19.90 -59.17
CA SER A 33 -19.75 19.57 -59.67
C SER A 33 -19.80 18.54 -60.80
N VAL A 34 -19.16 18.83 -61.91
CA VAL A 34 -19.12 17.98 -63.13
C VAL A 34 -17.81 17.27 -63.23
N GLY A 35 -17.83 15.95 -63.54
CA GLY A 35 -16.65 15.13 -63.72
C GLY A 35 -17.00 13.70 -64.11
N LYS A 36 -16.19 13.06 -64.96
CA LYS A 36 -16.39 11.64 -65.34
C LYS A 36 -15.83 10.70 -64.27
N ASP A 37 -14.75 11.13 -63.62
CA ASP A 37 -14.11 10.38 -62.53
C ASP A 37 -14.18 11.15 -61.21
N ILE A 38 -13.92 10.43 -60.06
CA ILE A 38 -13.93 11.01 -58.70
C ILE A 38 -12.89 12.16 -58.61
N SER A 39 -11.74 12.04 -59.24
CA SER A 39 -10.68 13.07 -59.25
C SER A 39 -11.10 14.35 -59.97
N GLU A 40 -11.70 14.23 -61.14
CA GLU A 40 -12.23 15.38 -61.91
C GLU A 40 -13.38 16.05 -61.15
N LYS A 41 -14.28 15.27 -60.59
CA LYS A 41 -15.40 15.78 -59.81
C LYS A 41 -14.94 16.50 -58.51
N THR A 42 -13.89 16.00 -57.87
CA THR A 42 -13.30 16.65 -56.71
C THR A 42 -12.60 17.97 -57.09
N LEU A 43 -11.90 17.98 -58.23
CA LEU A 43 -11.27 19.20 -58.72
C LEU A 43 -12.33 20.27 -59.07
N SER A 44 -13.38 19.87 -59.85
CA SER A 44 -14.51 20.73 -60.19
C SER A 44 -15.27 21.27 -58.94
N PHE A 45 -15.35 20.48 -57.90
CA PHE A 45 -15.92 20.92 -56.62
C PHE A 45 -15.17 22.10 -56.02
N PHE A 46 -13.84 22.07 -56.00
CA PHE A 46 -13.02 23.14 -55.46
C PHE A 46 -12.88 24.36 -56.36
N THR A 47 -12.93 24.18 -57.68
CA THR A 47 -12.83 25.29 -58.62
C THR A 47 -14.15 26.07 -58.83
N ASP A 48 -15.15 25.37 -59.36
CA ASP A 48 -16.42 26.03 -59.80
C ASP A 48 -17.58 25.65 -58.87
N GLY A 49 -17.59 24.43 -58.28
CA GLY A 49 -18.67 23.89 -57.50
C GLY A 49 -18.97 24.70 -56.24
N LEU A 50 -17.92 25.07 -55.49
CA LEU A 50 -18.10 25.92 -54.31
C LEU A 50 -18.65 27.31 -54.67
N ALA A 51 -18.15 27.93 -55.73
CA ALA A 51 -18.66 29.23 -56.16
C ALA A 51 -20.12 29.16 -56.62
N ALA A 52 -20.49 28.09 -57.33
CA ALA A 52 -21.87 27.84 -57.74
C ALA A 52 -22.82 27.56 -56.56
N GLY A 53 -22.43 26.68 -55.62
CA GLY A 53 -23.24 26.31 -54.46
C GLY A 53 -23.44 27.47 -53.47
N PHE A 54 -22.50 28.43 -53.39
CA PHE A 54 -22.61 29.63 -52.56
C PHE A 54 -22.97 30.89 -53.32
N SER A 55 -23.33 30.80 -54.58
CA SER A 55 -23.81 31.91 -55.38
C SER A 55 -25.10 32.49 -54.83
N ASN A 56 -25.95 31.67 -54.22
CA ASN A 56 -27.10 32.04 -53.48
C ASN A 56 -26.90 31.63 -51.99
N MET A 57 -26.93 32.60 -51.06
CA MET A 57 -26.75 32.33 -49.63
C MET A 57 -27.96 31.62 -48.99
N MET A 58 -29.04 31.35 -49.72
CA MET A 58 -30.17 30.60 -49.24
C MET A 58 -29.84 29.12 -49.07
N PRO A 59 -30.23 28.46 -48.00
CA PRO A 59 -30.02 27.05 -47.81
C PRO A 59 -30.67 26.21 -48.89
N SER A 60 -29.98 25.24 -49.43
CA SER A 60 -30.57 24.27 -50.37
C SER A 60 -31.47 23.27 -49.60
N PHE A 61 -32.68 23.06 -50.14
CA PHE A 61 -33.67 22.12 -49.59
C PHE A 61 -33.71 20.76 -50.33
N HIS A 62 -32.74 20.51 -51.22
CA HIS A 62 -32.64 19.21 -51.89
C HIS A 62 -32.30 18.12 -50.87
N PRO A 63 -32.90 16.90 -50.91
CA PRO A 63 -32.69 15.86 -49.88
C PRO A 63 -31.24 15.48 -49.65
N PHE A 64 -30.44 15.38 -50.70
CA PHE A 64 -28.99 15.10 -50.59
C PHE A 64 -28.23 16.23 -49.88
N ASP A 65 -28.53 17.47 -50.19
CA ASP A 65 -27.89 18.68 -49.64
C ASP A 65 -28.24 18.82 -48.13
N LEU A 66 -29.51 18.57 -47.78
CA LEU A 66 -29.96 18.51 -46.40
C LEU A 66 -29.23 17.41 -45.58
N PHE A 67 -28.97 16.24 -46.21
CA PHE A 67 -28.22 15.18 -45.55
C PHE A 67 -26.78 15.62 -45.24
N ILE A 68 -26.09 16.26 -46.19
CA ILE A 68 -24.73 16.80 -45.99
C ILE A 68 -24.74 17.86 -44.87
N GLY A 69 -25.69 18.79 -44.91
CA GLY A 69 -25.83 19.81 -43.86
C GLY A 69 -26.08 19.23 -42.49
N ALA A 70 -26.95 18.25 -42.39
CA ALA A 70 -27.23 17.55 -41.12
C ALA A 70 -26.01 16.79 -40.62
N ALA A 71 -25.24 16.15 -41.50
CA ALA A 71 -24.02 15.44 -41.14
C ALA A 71 -22.96 16.38 -40.57
N VAL A 72 -22.72 17.54 -41.24
CA VAL A 72 -21.75 18.54 -40.77
C VAL A 72 -22.18 19.15 -39.43
N GLY A 73 -23.43 19.56 -39.32
CA GLY A 73 -23.97 20.10 -38.05
C GLY A 73 -23.90 19.09 -36.90
N GLY A 74 -24.18 17.82 -37.18
CA GLY A 74 -24.11 16.71 -36.22
C GLY A 74 -22.68 16.41 -35.77
N ILE A 75 -21.73 16.38 -36.71
CA ILE A 75 -20.30 16.19 -36.40
C ILE A 75 -19.77 17.33 -35.53
N LEU A 76 -20.07 18.58 -35.90
CA LEU A 76 -19.67 19.74 -35.09
C LEU A 76 -20.24 19.69 -33.69
N TRP A 77 -21.53 19.38 -33.57
CA TRP A 77 -22.15 19.19 -32.26
C TRP A 77 -21.47 18.10 -31.45
N LEU A 78 -21.17 16.95 -32.06
CA LEU A 78 -20.49 15.81 -31.41
C LEU A 78 -19.08 16.19 -30.93
N VAL A 79 -18.29 16.87 -31.78
CA VAL A 79 -16.94 17.31 -31.44
C VAL A 79 -16.96 18.27 -30.26
N VAL A 80 -17.86 19.27 -30.26
CA VAL A 80 -17.99 20.24 -29.17
C VAL A 80 -18.51 19.57 -27.92
N TYR A 81 -19.46 18.62 -28.04
CA TYR A 81 -19.95 17.83 -26.92
C TYR A 81 -18.84 16.98 -26.26
N LEU A 82 -18.03 16.28 -27.06
CA LEU A 82 -16.92 15.46 -26.57
C LEU A 82 -15.82 16.32 -25.93
N LYS A 83 -15.47 17.46 -26.58
CA LYS A 83 -14.52 18.42 -26.03
C LYS A 83 -15.02 19.00 -24.69
N GLY A 84 -16.31 19.36 -24.60
CA GLY A 84 -16.91 19.85 -23.38
C GLY A 84 -17.00 18.80 -22.26
N LYS A 85 -17.22 17.53 -22.62
CA LYS A 85 -17.25 16.40 -21.66
C LYS A 85 -15.87 16.09 -21.09
N ASN A 86 -14.83 16.25 -21.91
CA ASN A 86 -13.44 15.95 -21.53
C ASN A 86 -12.67 17.20 -21.09
N ALA A 87 -13.26 18.39 -21.16
CA ALA A 87 -12.61 19.63 -20.73
C ALA A 87 -12.33 19.60 -19.22
N LYS A 88 -11.06 19.77 -18.85
CA LYS A 88 -10.69 20.04 -17.47
C LYS A 88 -11.37 21.35 -17.05
N LYS A 89 -12.23 21.29 -16.04
CA LYS A 89 -12.93 22.48 -15.51
C LYS A 89 -11.93 23.25 -14.65
N TYR A 90 -11.18 24.14 -15.25
CA TYR A 90 -10.39 25.13 -14.51
C TYR A 90 -11.32 26.20 -13.94
N ARG A 91 -11.07 26.59 -12.69
CA ARG A 91 -11.76 27.74 -12.09
C ARG A 91 -11.09 29.01 -12.56
N HIS A 92 -11.89 30.04 -12.86
CA HIS A 92 -11.38 31.38 -13.18
C HIS A 92 -10.61 31.90 -11.95
N ASN A 93 -9.38 32.43 -12.16
CA ASN A 93 -8.48 32.99 -11.14
C ASN A 93 -7.88 32.01 -10.10
N GLU A 94 -7.80 30.69 -10.38
CA GLU A 94 -7.04 29.77 -9.54
C GLU A 94 -5.77 29.31 -10.29
N GLU A 95 -4.61 29.76 -9.84
CA GLU A 95 -3.31 29.45 -10.48
C GLU A 95 -2.85 27.99 -10.31
N TYR A 96 -3.38 27.26 -9.32
CA TYR A 96 -2.90 25.93 -8.89
C TYR A 96 -3.90 24.77 -9.16
N GLY A 97 -4.80 24.91 -10.11
CA GLY A 97 -5.69 23.84 -10.55
C GLY A 97 -7.13 23.96 -10.02
N SER A 98 -7.94 22.94 -10.32
CA SER A 98 -9.39 22.93 -10.02
C SER A 98 -9.73 22.36 -8.63
N ALA A 99 -8.76 22.23 -7.73
CA ALA A 99 -8.99 21.73 -6.38
C ALA A 99 -9.85 22.70 -5.56
N ARG A 100 -10.77 22.16 -4.79
CA ARG A 100 -11.59 22.89 -3.83
C ARG A 100 -11.75 22.06 -2.55
N TRP A 101 -12.10 22.71 -1.47
CA TRP A 101 -12.57 22.00 -0.29
C TRP A 101 -13.83 21.19 -0.63
N GLY A 102 -13.86 19.93 -0.16
CA GLY A 102 -15.02 19.06 -0.29
C GLY A 102 -16.20 19.56 0.58
N ASN A 103 -17.38 19.10 0.25
CA ASN A 103 -18.58 19.24 1.07
C ASN A 103 -19.22 17.86 1.28
N GLU A 104 -20.28 17.78 2.08
CA GLU A 104 -20.98 16.53 2.40
C GLU A 104 -21.31 15.66 1.16
N LYS A 105 -21.75 16.30 0.06
CA LYS A 105 -22.09 15.61 -1.20
C LYS A 105 -20.88 15.00 -1.91
N ASP A 106 -19.70 15.49 -1.63
CA ASP A 106 -18.47 14.95 -2.23
C ASP A 106 -18.01 13.69 -1.46
N ILE A 107 -18.31 13.61 -0.16
CA ILE A 107 -17.93 12.50 0.72
C ILE A 107 -18.98 11.39 0.75
N GLU A 108 -20.26 11.71 0.56
CA GLU A 108 -21.38 10.78 0.61
C GLU A 108 -21.16 9.47 -0.19
N PRO A 109 -20.60 9.49 -1.43
CA PRO A 109 -20.35 8.28 -2.20
C PRO A 109 -19.28 7.34 -1.60
N PHE A 110 -18.53 7.81 -0.61
CA PHE A 110 -17.47 7.06 0.08
C PHE A 110 -17.90 6.56 1.46
N MET A 111 -19.11 6.88 1.89
CA MET A 111 -19.69 6.39 3.13
C MET A 111 -20.49 5.11 2.90
N ASP A 112 -20.46 4.20 3.88
CA ASP A 112 -21.40 3.08 3.93
C ASP A 112 -22.73 3.57 4.53
N PRO A 113 -23.89 3.15 3.99
CA PRO A 113 -25.18 3.51 4.56
C PRO A 113 -25.33 3.07 6.02
N ASN A 114 -24.75 1.91 6.39
CA ASN A 114 -24.71 1.46 7.77
C ASN A 114 -23.60 2.21 8.53
N PHE A 115 -23.97 2.98 9.54
CA PHE A 115 -23.03 3.73 10.37
C PHE A 115 -21.87 2.87 10.89
N LYS A 116 -22.18 1.65 11.32
CA LYS A 116 -21.22 0.73 11.94
C LYS A 116 -20.10 0.27 11.01
N ASN A 117 -20.31 0.33 9.71
CA ASN A 117 -19.32 -0.08 8.70
C ASN A 117 -18.37 1.06 8.26
N ASN A 118 -18.38 2.15 9.00
CA ASN A 118 -17.58 3.32 8.66
C ASN A 118 -16.51 3.63 9.71
N MET A 119 -15.37 4.11 9.23
CA MET A 119 -14.42 4.84 10.04
C MET A 119 -14.97 6.25 10.30
N ILE A 120 -14.98 6.67 11.56
CA ILE A 120 -15.44 7.98 11.99
C ILE A 120 -14.30 8.98 11.80
N LEU A 121 -14.51 9.99 10.94
CA LEU A 121 -13.52 11.04 10.71
C LEU A 121 -13.83 12.28 11.55
N THR A 122 -15.08 12.72 11.54
CA THR A 122 -15.60 13.85 12.33
C THR A 122 -16.99 13.49 12.89
N GLN A 123 -17.67 14.46 13.43
CA GLN A 123 -19.06 14.27 13.89
C GLN A 123 -20.02 13.93 12.74
N THR A 124 -19.78 14.43 11.55
CA THR A 124 -20.63 14.30 10.38
C THR A 124 -20.01 13.42 9.28
N GLU A 125 -18.72 13.48 9.05
CA GLU A 125 -18.03 12.79 7.97
C GLU A 125 -17.50 11.42 8.42
N ARG A 126 -17.65 10.46 7.50
CA ARG A 126 -17.28 9.06 7.69
C ARG A 126 -16.68 8.51 6.41
N LEU A 127 -15.94 7.42 6.52
CA LEU A 127 -15.37 6.70 5.38
C LEU A 127 -15.64 5.20 5.56
N THR A 128 -16.24 4.58 4.55
CA THR A 128 -16.52 3.13 4.61
C THR A 128 -15.25 2.31 4.91
N MET A 129 -15.34 1.32 5.79
CA MET A 129 -14.28 0.34 6.05
C MET A 129 -14.18 -0.72 4.93
N ASN A 130 -15.19 -0.83 4.04
CA ASN A 130 -15.16 -1.77 2.94
C ASN A 130 -14.05 -1.41 1.93
N SER A 131 -13.09 -2.31 1.75
CA SER A 131 -11.96 -2.14 0.83
C SER A 131 -12.32 -2.36 -0.63
N ARG A 132 -13.45 -3.02 -0.91
CA ARG A 132 -13.89 -3.41 -2.25
C ARG A 132 -15.33 -2.94 -2.51
N PRO A 133 -15.54 -1.62 -2.70
CA PRO A 133 -16.85 -1.11 -3.05
C PRO A 133 -17.29 -1.64 -4.41
N SER A 134 -18.59 -1.70 -4.66
CA SER A 134 -19.19 -2.20 -5.92
C SER A 134 -18.73 -1.41 -7.15
N SER A 135 -18.33 -0.16 -7.00
CA SER A 135 -17.76 0.65 -8.08
C SER A 135 -16.29 0.98 -7.81
N PRO A 136 -15.35 0.61 -8.70
CA PRO A 136 -13.94 0.97 -8.58
C PRO A 136 -13.68 2.49 -8.49
N LYS A 137 -14.61 3.30 -8.98
CA LYS A 137 -14.56 4.77 -8.90
C LYS A 137 -14.49 5.26 -7.45
N TYR A 138 -15.08 4.54 -6.52
CA TYR A 138 -15.12 4.90 -5.10
C TYR A 138 -14.10 4.13 -4.25
N ALA A 139 -13.32 3.23 -4.86
CA ALA A 139 -12.19 2.61 -4.18
C ALA A 139 -11.11 3.67 -3.93
N ARG A 140 -10.79 3.95 -2.65
CA ARG A 140 -9.78 4.91 -2.23
C ARG A 140 -8.87 4.30 -1.19
N ASN A 141 -7.65 4.82 -1.13
CA ASN A 141 -6.77 4.58 -0.01
C ASN A 141 -7.44 5.10 1.28
N LYS A 142 -7.35 4.32 2.34
CA LYS A 142 -7.97 4.60 3.65
C LYS A 142 -6.95 5.04 4.69
N ASN A 143 -5.74 5.41 4.26
CA ASN A 143 -4.77 6.02 5.16
C ASN A 143 -5.29 7.38 5.61
N VAL A 144 -5.38 7.57 6.93
CA VAL A 144 -5.87 8.81 7.54
C VAL A 144 -4.74 9.40 8.36
N LEU A 145 -4.43 10.67 8.08
CA LEU A 145 -3.50 11.47 8.86
C LEU A 145 -4.31 12.43 9.76
N VAL A 146 -4.20 12.24 11.08
CA VAL A 146 -4.85 13.12 12.07
C VAL A 146 -3.82 14.06 12.65
N VAL A 147 -3.95 15.36 12.39
CA VAL A 147 -3.02 16.39 12.84
C VAL A 147 -3.66 17.19 13.98
N GLY A 148 -2.92 17.37 15.06
CA GLY A 148 -3.37 18.16 16.21
C GLY A 148 -2.28 18.27 17.28
N GLY A 149 -2.26 19.37 18.01
CA GLY A 149 -1.34 19.58 19.13
C GLY A 149 -1.58 18.62 20.32
N SER A 150 -0.75 18.74 21.36
CA SER A 150 -0.98 18.02 22.61
C SER A 150 -2.32 18.45 23.23
N GLY A 151 -3.07 17.51 23.79
CA GLY A 151 -4.39 17.80 24.38
C GLY A 151 -5.54 18.06 23.39
N SER A 152 -5.30 18.08 22.07
CA SER A 152 -6.36 18.31 21.06
C SER A 152 -7.43 17.21 20.95
N GLY A 153 -7.30 16.14 21.74
CA GLY A 153 -8.28 15.06 21.78
C GLY A 153 -8.16 14.01 20.69
N LYS A 154 -7.04 13.92 19.96
CA LYS A 154 -6.83 12.90 18.90
C LYS A 154 -7.20 11.49 19.35
N THR A 155 -6.72 11.08 20.50
CA THR A 155 -7.04 9.76 21.05
C THR A 155 -8.52 9.64 21.42
N ARG A 156 -9.10 10.68 22.05
CA ARG A 156 -10.48 10.67 22.51
C ARG A 156 -11.50 10.70 21.38
N PHE A 157 -11.28 11.52 20.37
CA PHE A 157 -12.27 11.77 19.32
C PHE A 157 -12.03 10.97 18.03
N PHE A 158 -10.83 10.43 17.83
CA PHE A 158 -10.53 9.63 16.64
C PHE A 158 -10.19 8.16 17.00
N ILE A 159 -9.14 7.91 17.81
CA ILE A 159 -8.66 6.54 18.04
C ILE A 159 -9.71 5.69 18.76
N LYS A 160 -10.19 6.12 19.94
CA LYS A 160 -11.12 5.32 20.74
C LYS A 160 -12.45 5.05 20.05
N PRO A 161 -13.12 6.05 19.42
CA PRO A 161 -14.37 5.80 18.70
C PRO A 161 -14.17 4.80 17.56
N ASN A 162 -13.06 4.87 16.85
CA ASN A 162 -12.78 3.95 15.75
C ASN A 162 -12.41 2.53 16.21
N LEU A 163 -11.72 2.37 17.34
CA LEU A 163 -11.51 1.05 17.93
C LEU A 163 -12.84 0.40 18.33
N LEU A 164 -13.74 1.18 18.93
CA LEU A 164 -15.09 0.71 19.26
C LEU A 164 -15.96 0.47 18.03
N GLN A 165 -15.73 1.23 16.94
CA GLN A 165 -16.43 1.02 15.67
C GLN A 165 -16.06 -0.32 15.02
N CYS A 166 -14.81 -0.78 15.17
CA CYS A 166 -14.36 -2.10 14.70
C CYS A 166 -15.14 -3.26 15.37
N GLU A 167 -15.72 -3.03 16.56
CA GLU A 167 -16.60 -3.96 17.26
C GLU A 167 -17.80 -4.44 16.43
N SER A 168 -18.25 -3.61 15.52
CA SER A 168 -19.47 -3.84 14.74
C SER A 168 -19.29 -4.87 13.62
N ASP A 169 -18.05 -5.10 13.17
CA ASP A 169 -17.73 -6.07 12.13
C ASP A 169 -16.89 -7.22 12.71
N PRO A 170 -17.45 -8.45 12.79
CA PRO A 170 -16.74 -9.61 13.33
C PRO A 170 -15.54 -10.06 12.51
N SER A 171 -15.31 -9.48 11.34
CA SER A 171 -14.19 -9.82 10.45
C SER A 171 -12.99 -8.87 10.58
N VAL A 172 -13.09 -7.81 11.39
CA VAL A 172 -12.03 -6.81 11.53
C VAL A 172 -11.08 -7.18 12.66
N SER A 173 -9.80 -7.37 12.33
CA SER A 173 -8.67 -7.37 13.26
C SER A 173 -7.90 -6.07 13.12
N PHE A 174 -7.27 -5.59 14.18
CA PHE A 174 -6.48 -4.38 14.13
C PHE A 174 -5.20 -4.47 14.97
N VAL A 175 -4.22 -3.65 14.61
CA VAL A 175 -3.00 -3.42 15.38
C VAL A 175 -2.97 -1.94 15.77
N CYS A 176 -2.74 -1.66 17.04
CA CYS A 176 -2.67 -0.31 17.56
C CYS A 176 -1.36 -0.10 18.31
N THR A 177 -0.67 1.02 18.06
CA THR A 177 0.46 1.47 18.87
C THR A 177 -0.03 2.47 19.92
N ASP A 178 0.26 2.21 21.19
CA ASP A 178 -0.15 3.05 22.32
C ASP A 178 1.07 3.42 23.19
N PRO A 179 1.79 4.50 22.87
CA PRO A 179 3.00 4.90 23.60
C PRO A 179 2.78 5.21 25.08
N LYS A 180 1.53 5.35 25.51
CA LYS A 180 1.17 5.67 26.90
C LYS A 180 0.56 4.51 27.67
N GLY A 181 0.20 3.41 26.98
CA GLY A 181 -0.45 2.25 27.58
C GLY A 181 -1.90 2.49 28.09
N GLN A 182 -2.50 3.65 27.76
CA GLN A 182 -3.83 4.03 28.27
C GLN A 182 -4.99 3.39 27.51
N LEU A 183 -4.79 3.03 26.24
CA LEU A 183 -5.88 2.51 25.41
C LEU A 183 -6.37 1.16 25.91
N ILE A 184 -5.47 0.28 26.35
CA ILE A 184 -5.88 -1.03 26.86
C ILE A 184 -6.69 -0.91 28.15
N GLU A 185 -6.34 0.03 29.02
CA GLU A 185 -7.05 0.27 30.28
C GLU A 185 -8.46 0.82 30.02
N GLU A 186 -8.62 1.71 29.04
CA GLU A 186 -9.87 2.41 28.77
C GLU A 186 -10.84 1.64 27.87
N VAL A 187 -10.34 0.92 26.84
CA VAL A 187 -11.21 0.22 25.87
C VAL A 187 -11.06 -1.31 25.91
N GLY A 188 -10.02 -1.84 26.55
CA GLY A 188 -9.73 -3.27 26.55
C GLY A 188 -10.88 -4.13 27.07
N THR A 189 -11.53 -3.72 28.18
CA THR A 189 -12.69 -4.44 28.74
C THR A 189 -13.85 -4.51 27.75
N ALA A 190 -14.12 -3.43 27.01
CA ALA A 190 -15.17 -3.41 25.99
C ALA A 190 -14.82 -4.35 24.84
N LEU A 191 -13.58 -4.32 24.36
CA LEU A 191 -13.11 -5.21 23.29
C LEU A 191 -13.22 -6.69 23.68
N VAL A 192 -12.80 -7.06 24.90
CA VAL A 192 -12.93 -8.45 25.40
C VAL A 192 -14.39 -8.89 25.48
N LYS A 193 -15.28 -8.02 26.01
CA LYS A 193 -16.72 -8.31 26.07
C LYS A 193 -17.33 -8.55 24.70
N ASN A 194 -16.78 -7.92 23.67
CA ASN A 194 -17.21 -8.06 22.29
C ASN A 194 -16.45 -9.17 21.53
N GLY A 195 -15.74 -10.03 22.23
CA GLY A 195 -15.12 -11.23 21.68
C GLY A 195 -13.75 -11.01 21.04
N TYR A 196 -13.08 -9.88 21.31
CA TYR A 196 -11.70 -9.69 20.87
C TYR A 196 -10.72 -10.46 21.76
N ARG A 197 -9.79 -11.15 21.15
CA ARG A 197 -8.59 -11.65 21.80
C ARG A 197 -7.52 -10.56 21.76
N ILE A 198 -7.18 -10.01 22.91
CA ILE A 198 -6.18 -8.94 23.01
C ILE A 198 -4.79 -9.57 23.15
N ARG A 199 -3.83 -9.09 22.38
CA ARG A 199 -2.42 -9.43 22.46
C ARG A 199 -1.64 -8.16 22.74
N VAL A 200 -0.76 -8.19 23.72
CA VAL A 200 -0.02 -7.01 24.18
C VAL A 200 1.47 -7.27 24.11
N LEU A 201 2.17 -6.41 23.35
CA LEU A 201 3.62 -6.30 23.44
C LEU A 201 3.92 -4.99 24.18
N ASN A 202 4.40 -5.10 25.42
CA ASN A 202 4.74 -3.97 26.27
C ASN A 202 6.26 -3.79 26.33
N THR A 203 6.75 -2.73 25.70
CA THR A 203 8.19 -2.38 25.69
C THR A 203 8.60 -1.45 26.83
N ILE A 204 7.63 -0.98 27.64
CA ILE A 204 7.87 -0.14 28.80
C ILE A 204 8.09 -1.00 30.05
N ASP A 205 7.26 -2.05 30.23
CA ASP A 205 7.34 -3.01 31.31
C ASP A 205 7.24 -4.43 30.74
N PHE A 206 8.40 -5.03 30.48
CA PHE A 206 8.50 -6.36 29.87
C PHE A 206 7.79 -7.46 30.67
N LYS A 207 7.66 -7.29 32.00
CA LYS A 207 6.93 -8.25 32.86
C LYS A 207 5.42 -8.29 32.61
N LYS A 208 4.89 -7.23 32.01
CA LYS A 208 3.47 -7.13 31.60
C LYS A 208 3.27 -7.36 30.10
N SER A 209 4.25 -7.86 29.43
CA SER A 209 4.21 -8.17 28.01
C SER A 209 3.95 -9.64 27.76
N MET A 210 3.27 -9.95 26.65
CA MET A 210 3.29 -11.29 26.06
C MET A 210 4.64 -11.49 25.34
N HIS A 211 5.10 -12.72 25.33
CA HIS A 211 6.37 -13.08 24.71
C HIS A 211 6.31 -12.97 23.18
N TYR A 212 7.40 -12.49 22.60
CA TYR A 212 7.56 -12.29 21.18
C TYR A 212 8.88 -12.86 20.68
N ASN A 213 8.84 -13.97 19.97
CA ASN A 213 10.02 -14.57 19.38
C ASN A 213 9.98 -14.47 17.85
N PRO A 214 10.83 -13.63 17.21
CA PRO A 214 10.82 -13.49 15.75
C PRO A 214 11.24 -14.75 15.00
N PHE A 215 11.93 -15.72 15.64
CA PHE A 215 12.24 -17.00 15.01
C PHE A 215 10.99 -17.85 14.73
N ALA A 216 9.91 -17.66 15.47
CA ALA A 216 8.64 -18.34 15.24
C ALA A 216 8.01 -18.02 13.86
N TYR A 217 8.38 -16.88 13.27
CA TYR A 217 7.87 -16.39 11.99
C TYR A 217 8.78 -16.70 10.79
N ILE A 218 9.82 -17.51 10.99
CA ILE A 218 10.70 -17.97 9.92
C ILE A 218 10.10 -19.23 9.29
N HIS A 219 9.63 -19.10 8.05
CA HIS A 219 9.10 -20.22 7.26
C HIS A 219 9.96 -20.55 6.04
N SER A 220 10.91 -19.68 5.70
CA SER A 220 11.76 -19.82 4.52
C SER A 220 13.10 -19.10 4.68
N GLU A 221 14.08 -19.46 3.82
CA GLU A 221 15.37 -18.74 3.73
C GLU A 221 15.19 -17.22 3.53
N LYS A 222 14.10 -16.80 2.83
CA LYS A 222 13.80 -15.39 2.64
C LYS A 222 13.46 -14.69 3.95
N ASP A 223 12.80 -15.38 4.87
CA ASP A 223 12.41 -14.81 6.16
C ASP A 223 13.62 -14.68 7.08
N ILE A 224 14.59 -15.59 6.98
CA ILE A 224 15.91 -15.45 7.63
C ILE A 224 16.57 -14.14 7.19
N LEU A 225 16.62 -13.87 5.87
CA LEU A 225 17.21 -12.65 5.34
C LEU A 225 16.45 -11.39 5.78
N LYS A 226 15.12 -11.45 5.90
CA LYS A 226 14.31 -10.34 6.43
C LYS A 226 14.62 -10.06 7.89
N LEU A 227 14.72 -11.12 8.72
CA LEU A 227 15.07 -10.98 10.13
C LEU A 227 16.44 -10.34 10.31
N VAL A 228 17.45 -10.83 9.56
CA VAL A 228 18.80 -10.26 9.57
C VAL A 228 18.79 -8.79 9.13
N THR A 229 18.07 -8.48 8.05
CA THR A 229 17.96 -7.09 7.56
C THR A 229 17.30 -6.20 8.61
N ALA A 230 16.23 -6.65 9.25
CA ALA A 230 15.55 -5.92 10.32
C ALA A 230 16.48 -5.70 11.52
N LEU A 231 17.22 -6.72 11.96
CA LEU A 231 18.17 -6.62 13.05
C LEU A 231 19.25 -5.58 12.75
N ILE A 232 19.91 -5.66 11.59
CA ILE A 232 20.96 -4.72 11.20
C ILE A 232 20.43 -3.30 11.05
N SER A 233 19.30 -3.14 10.39
CA SER A 233 18.72 -1.80 10.15
C SER A 233 18.30 -1.09 11.44
N ASN A 234 17.75 -1.82 12.41
CA ASN A 234 17.26 -1.24 13.67
C ASN A 234 18.36 -1.10 14.73
N THR A 235 19.52 -1.67 14.52
CA THR A 235 20.68 -1.55 15.43
C THR A 235 21.79 -0.67 14.87
N LYS A 236 21.55 0.06 13.78
CA LYS A 236 22.46 1.09 13.28
C LYS A 236 22.51 2.23 14.28
N GLY A 237 23.72 2.60 14.76
CA GLY A 237 23.93 3.83 15.50
C GLY A 237 23.66 5.06 14.63
N GLU A 238 23.40 6.21 15.25
CA GLU A 238 23.14 7.51 14.56
C GLU A 238 24.37 8.11 13.82
N GLY A 239 25.48 7.35 13.70
CA GLY A 239 26.70 7.78 13.00
C GLY A 239 26.59 7.76 11.47
N LYS A 240 27.39 8.58 10.79
CA LYS A 240 27.63 8.53 9.34
C LYS A 240 28.01 7.10 8.95
N GLY A 241 27.31 6.58 7.94
CA GLY A 241 27.28 5.19 7.53
C GLY A 241 28.63 4.45 7.63
N ASN A 242 28.61 3.32 8.31
CA ASN A 242 29.72 2.36 8.30
C ASN A 242 30.02 1.93 6.87
N ASP A 243 31.27 1.58 6.59
CA ASP A 243 31.67 0.97 5.34
C ASP A 243 30.73 -0.20 5.02
N PRO A 244 30.10 -0.24 3.85
CA PRO A 244 29.19 -1.32 3.44
C PRO A 244 29.78 -2.72 3.56
N PHE A 245 31.09 -2.85 3.62
CA PHE A 245 31.80 -4.12 3.83
C PHE A 245 31.38 -4.77 5.16
N TRP A 246 31.40 -4.00 6.28
CA TRP A 246 31.11 -4.54 7.61
C TRP A 246 29.67 -5.07 7.70
N GLU A 247 28.70 -4.30 7.21
CA GLU A 247 27.29 -4.73 7.21
C GLU A 247 27.06 -6.00 6.39
N LYS A 248 27.76 -6.13 5.25
CA LYS A 248 27.68 -7.35 4.42
C LYS A 248 28.29 -8.56 5.14
N ALA A 249 29.41 -8.37 5.81
CA ALA A 249 30.09 -9.45 6.54
C ALA A 249 29.27 -9.89 7.77
N GLU A 250 28.71 -8.96 8.54
CA GLU A 250 27.76 -9.23 9.63
C GLU A 250 26.53 -9.98 9.12
N THR A 251 25.98 -9.55 7.96
CA THR A 251 24.84 -10.21 7.31
C THR A 251 25.12 -11.68 7.03
N LEU A 252 26.33 -12.00 6.53
CA LEU A 252 26.71 -13.38 6.24
C LEU A 252 26.76 -14.23 7.53
N LEU A 253 27.36 -13.70 8.59
CA LEU A 253 27.47 -14.43 9.86
C LEU A 253 26.08 -14.62 10.48
N TYR A 254 25.28 -13.56 10.62
CA TYR A 254 23.94 -13.67 11.17
C TYR A 254 23.04 -14.62 10.35
N THR A 255 23.12 -14.55 9.03
CA THR A 255 22.37 -15.45 8.15
C THR A 255 22.79 -16.91 8.35
N ALA A 256 24.08 -17.17 8.55
CA ALA A 256 24.59 -18.50 8.84
C ALA A 256 24.09 -19.01 10.19
N LEU A 257 24.20 -18.21 11.25
CA LEU A 257 23.81 -18.60 12.62
C LEU A 257 22.29 -18.78 12.74
N ILE A 258 21.50 -17.84 12.27
CA ILE A 258 20.02 -17.94 12.30
C ILE A 258 19.58 -19.13 11.44
N GLY A 259 20.19 -19.33 10.28
CA GLY A 259 19.93 -20.51 9.45
C GLY A 259 20.26 -21.83 10.15
N TYR A 260 21.39 -21.92 10.87
CA TYR A 260 21.73 -23.08 11.65
C TYR A 260 20.70 -23.31 12.77
N ILE A 261 20.40 -22.31 13.56
CA ILE A 261 19.43 -22.37 14.67
C ILE A 261 18.04 -22.78 14.15
N HIS A 262 17.59 -22.20 13.04
CA HIS A 262 16.27 -22.52 12.48
C HIS A 262 16.14 -23.98 12.03
N TYR A 263 17.15 -24.54 11.35
CA TYR A 263 17.07 -25.87 10.74
C TYR A 263 17.54 -27.01 11.65
N GLU A 264 18.52 -26.76 12.50
CA GLU A 264 19.20 -27.85 13.26
C GLU A 264 18.92 -27.78 14.77
N ALA A 265 18.51 -26.62 15.32
CA ALA A 265 18.23 -26.52 16.76
C ALA A 265 16.78 -26.92 17.09
N PRO A 266 16.54 -27.52 18.29
CA PRO A 266 15.19 -27.77 18.77
C PRO A 266 14.40 -26.47 18.94
N LYS A 267 13.07 -26.54 18.85
CA LYS A 267 12.18 -25.35 18.87
C LYS A 267 12.39 -24.41 20.06
N GLN A 268 12.70 -24.97 21.23
CA GLN A 268 12.95 -24.21 22.45
C GLN A 268 14.23 -23.36 22.39
N GLU A 269 15.19 -23.77 21.56
CA GLU A 269 16.47 -23.08 21.35
C GLU A 269 16.44 -22.12 20.14
N GLN A 270 15.34 -22.06 19.40
CA GLN A 270 15.20 -21.14 18.26
C GLN A 270 14.87 -19.73 18.74
N ASN A 271 15.85 -19.01 19.29
CA ASN A 271 15.70 -17.65 19.85
C ASN A 271 17.01 -16.87 19.85
N PHE A 272 16.95 -15.60 20.26
CA PHE A 272 18.14 -14.73 20.33
C PHE A 272 19.12 -15.13 21.44
N THR A 273 18.67 -15.79 22.50
CA THR A 273 19.57 -16.29 23.55
C THR A 273 20.57 -17.27 22.97
N THR A 274 20.09 -18.28 22.23
CA THR A 274 20.96 -19.24 21.54
C THR A 274 21.89 -18.56 20.53
N MET A 275 21.39 -17.56 19.80
CA MET A 275 22.21 -16.80 18.88
C MET A 275 23.35 -16.05 19.59
N LEU A 276 23.07 -15.47 20.76
CA LEU A 276 24.06 -14.79 21.59
C LEU A 276 25.11 -15.80 22.10
N GLU A 277 24.68 -17.01 22.52
CA GLU A 277 25.57 -18.08 22.94
C GLU A 277 26.51 -18.53 21.82
N PHE A 278 26.02 -18.62 20.57
CA PHE A 278 26.87 -18.86 19.41
C PHE A 278 27.95 -17.79 19.25
N ILE A 279 27.58 -16.50 19.33
CA ILE A 279 28.52 -15.39 19.20
C ILE A 279 29.57 -15.44 20.35
N ASN A 280 29.14 -15.73 21.57
CA ASN A 280 30.02 -15.82 22.73
C ASN A 280 30.95 -17.07 22.67
N ALA A 281 30.53 -18.14 21.99
CA ALA A 281 31.33 -19.36 21.78
C ALA A 281 32.36 -19.21 20.64
N PHE A 282 32.32 -18.10 19.90
CA PHE A 282 33.33 -17.82 18.89
C PHE A 282 34.66 -17.42 19.55
N GLU A 283 35.66 -18.26 19.43
CA GLU A 283 37.05 -17.94 19.75
C GLU A 283 37.84 -17.78 18.44
N VAL A 284 38.50 -16.65 18.26
CA VAL A 284 39.37 -16.40 17.10
C VAL A 284 40.80 -16.22 17.62
N ARG A 285 41.73 -17.07 17.16
CA ARG A 285 43.16 -16.94 17.41
C ARG A 285 43.82 -16.29 16.21
N GLU A 286 44.56 -15.21 16.44
CA GLU A 286 45.25 -14.47 15.38
C GLU A 286 46.56 -15.14 14.95
N ASP A 287 47.12 -15.97 15.82
CA ASP A 287 48.39 -16.69 15.69
C ASP A 287 48.22 -18.10 15.11
N ASP A 288 47.01 -18.60 14.99
CA ASP A 288 46.70 -19.94 14.48
C ASP A 288 45.51 -19.89 13.52
N GLU A 289 45.80 -19.84 12.21
CA GLU A 289 44.78 -19.77 11.15
C GLU A 289 44.00 -21.09 11.02
N ASP A 290 44.56 -22.21 11.46
CA ASP A 290 43.91 -23.54 11.41
C ASP A 290 43.05 -23.81 12.65
N PHE A 291 43.02 -22.88 13.62
CA PHE A 291 42.26 -23.08 14.85
C PHE A 291 40.76 -23.19 14.57
N GLN A 292 40.18 -24.27 15.06
CA GLN A 292 38.74 -24.54 14.96
C GLN A 292 38.06 -24.38 16.31
N ASN A 293 37.24 -23.35 16.44
CA ASN A 293 36.39 -23.14 17.62
C ASN A 293 35.20 -24.11 17.67
N ALA A 294 34.38 -24.02 18.73
CA ALA A 294 33.21 -24.87 18.90
C ALA A 294 32.19 -24.72 17.75
N VAL A 295 31.98 -23.50 17.29
CA VAL A 295 31.03 -23.20 16.20
C VAL A 295 31.55 -23.74 14.87
N ASP A 296 32.84 -23.58 14.58
CA ASP A 296 33.46 -24.17 13.38
C ASP A 296 33.20 -25.68 13.30
N ARG A 297 33.40 -26.39 14.42
CA ARG A 297 33.17 -27.84 14.49
C ARG A 297 31.69 -28.21 14.26
N MET A 298 30.76 -27.40 14.74
CA MET A 298 29.32 -27.61 14.48
C MET A 298 29.00 -27.47 12.99
N PHE A 299 29.50 -26.40 12.34
CA PHE A 299 29.30 -26.20 10.90
C PHE A 299 30.02 -27.24 10.04
N GLU A 300 31.21 -27.72 10.42
CA GLU A 300 31.91 -28.80 9.71
C GLU A 300 31.13 -30.11 9.84
N LYS A 301 30.53 -30.40 10.99
CA LYS A 301 29.65 -31.58 11.17
C LYS A 301 28.45 -31.50 10.24
N LEU A 302 27.80 -30.32 10.16
CA LEU A 302 26.65 -30.08 9.28
C LEU A 302 27.06 -30.20 7.81
N LYS A 303 28.20 -29.63 7.41
CA LYS A 303 28.76 -29.72 6.06
C LYS A 303 29.01 -31.14 5.59
N ARG A 304 29.47 -32.02 6.51
CA ARG A 304 29.63 -33.43 6.20
C ARG A 304 28.31 -34.15 5.97
N LYS A 305 27.24 -33.74 6.66
CA LYS A 305 25.86 -34.25 6.51
C LYS A 305 25.20 -33.73 5.24
N ASP A 306 25.30 -32.41 5.00
CA ASP A 306 24.75 -31.70 3.84
C ASP A 306 25.66 -30.54 3.39
N PRO A 307 26.54 -30.77 2.40
CA PRO A 307 27.42 -29.74 1.87
C PRO A 307 26.69 -28.54 1.25
N ASN A 308 25.42 -28.73 0.81
CA ASN A 308 24.63 -27.72 0.17
C ASN A 308 23.67 -27.00 1.14
N HIS A 309 23.73 -27.30 2.41
CA HIS A 309 22.90 -26.67 3.43
C HIS A 309 23.04 -25.16 3.42
N PHE A 310 21.90 -24.44 3.50
CA PHE A 310 21.87 -22.98 3.41
C PHE A 310 22.83 -22.29 4.38
N ALA A 311 22.79 -22.67 5.66
CA ALA A 311 23.65 -22.12 6.71
C ALA A 311 25.14 -22.36 6.43
N VAL A 312 25.51 -23.57 5.95
CA VAL A 312 26.89 -23.93 5.59
C VAL A 312 27.42 -23.04 4.48
N ARG A 313 26.62 -22.78 3.45
CA ARG A 313 27.02 -21.92 2.35
C ARG A 313 27.26 -20.47 2.80
N GLN A 314 26.44 -19.94 3.72
CA GLN A 314 26.64 -18.59 4.26
C GLN A 314 27.86 -18.54 5.18
N TYR A 315 28.04 -19.56 6.02
CA TYR A 315 29.19 -19.65 6.92
C TYR A 315 30.53 -19.75 6.16
N ALA A 316 30.56 -20.53 5.10
CA ALA A 316 31.75 -20.64 4.25
C ALA A 316 32.17 -19.30 3.66
N LYS A 317 31.21 -18.44 3.27
CA LYS A 317 31.49 -17.08 2.78
C LYS A 317 32.04 -16.18 3.90
N PHE A 318 31.50 -16.26 5.11
CA PHE A 318 32.00 -15.51 6.26
C PHE A 318 33.47 -15.95 6.59
N LYS A 319 33.79 -17.23 6.54
CA LYS A 319 35.14 -17.76 6.81
C LYS A 319 36.22 -17.35 5.80
N LEU A 320 35.83 -16.71 4.68
CA LEU A 320 36.80 -16.08 3.77
C LEU A 320 37.44 -14.81 4.38
N ALA A 321 36.88 -14.28 5.47
CA ALA A 321 37.50 -13.17 6.19
C ALA A 321 38.69 -13.64 7.01
N ALA A 322 39.83 -12.98 6.87
CA ALA A 322 41.04 -13.29 7.64
C ALA A 322 40.84 -13.04 9.15
N GLY A 323 41.65 -13.68 10.00
CA GLY A 323 41.50 -13.72 11.46
C GLY A 323 41.23 -12.40 12.15
N LYS A 324 41.99 -11.33 11.87
CA LYS A 324 41.76 -9.99 12.42
C LYS A 324 40.41 -9.37 11.97
N THR A 325 40.06 -9.56 10.70
CA THR A 325 38.79 -9.10 10.15
C THR A 325 37.62 -9.87 10.76
N ALA A 326 37.73 -11.21 10.88
CA ALA A 326 36.69 -12.02 11.52
C ALA A 326 36.46 -11.60 12.98
N LYS A 327 37.52 -11.33 13.75
CA LYS A 327 37.41 -10.83 15.12
C LYS A 327 36.68 -9.50 15.21
N SER A 328 36.99 -8.55 14.32
CA SER A 328 36.32 -7.27 14.27
C SER A 328 34.81 -7.41 13.91
N ILE A 329 34.48 -8.32 12.98
CA ILE A 329 33.08 -8.63 12.65
C ILE A 329 32.33 -9.21 13.86
N LEU A 330 32.94 -10.12 14.61
CA LEU A 330 32.38 -10.72 15.81
C LEU A 330 32.10 -9.69 16.90
N VAL A 331 33.04 -8.76 17.13
CA VAL A 331 32.85 -7.66 18.08
C VAL A 331 31.66 -6.78 17.66
N SER A 332 31.55 -6.46 16.38
CA SER A 332 30.44 -5.66 15.86
C SER A 332 29.10 -6.41 15.99
N CYS A 333 29.08 -7.72 15.69
CA CYS A 333 27.90 -8.55 15.90
C CYS A 333 27.50 -8.63 17.39
N GLY A 334 28.44 -8.83 18.29
CA GLY A 334 28.19 -8.83 19.74
C GLY A 334 27.62 -7.50 20.22
N ALA A 335 28.17 -6.37 19.76
CA ALA A 335 27.70 -5.05 20.12
C ALA A 335 26.24 -4.80 19.67
N ARG A 336 25.83 -5.30 18.50
CA ARG A 336 24.44 -5.21 18.04
C ARG A 336 23.47 -6.06 18.86
N LEU A 337 23.93 -7.18 19.40
CA LEU A 337 23.14 -8.09 20.23
C LEU A 337 23.20 -7.73 21.73
N ALA A 338 23.99 -6.73 22.13
CA ALA A 338 24.11 -6.33 23.52
C ALA A 338 22.77 -6.03 24.24
N PRO A 339 21.72 -5.49 23.60
CA PRO A 339 20.42 -5.37 24.25
C PRO A 339 19.84 -6.69 24.75
N PHE A 340 20.14 -7.81 24.10
CA PHE A 340 19.69 -9.16 24.50
C PHE A 340 20.47 -9.74 25.69
N ASP A 341 21.47 -9.03 26.22
CA ASP A 341 22.10 -9.35 27.50
C ASP A 341 21.19 -8.98 28.69
N ILE A 342 20.18 -8.11 28.49
CA ILE A 342 19.17 -7.77 29.48
C ILE A 342 18.28 -9.01 29.73
N ALA A 343 18.24 -9.48 30.97
CA ALA A 343 17.53 -10.71 31.32
C ALA A 343 16.04 -10.67 30.97
N GLU A 344 15.37 -9.54 31.19
CA GLU A 344 13.97 -9.35 30.85
C GLU A 344 13.71 -9.39 29.34
N LEU A 345 14.64 -8.88 28.52
CA LEU A 345 14.52 -8.94 27.05
C LEU A 345 14.78 -10.34 26.52
N ARG A 346 15.72 -11.09 27.13
CA ARG A 346 15.94 -12.50 26.83
C ARG A 346 14.69 -13.33 27.09
N GLU A 347 14.08 -13.13 28.27
CA GLU A 347 12.84 -13.82 28.65
C GLU A 347 11.71 -13.47 27.65
N LEU A 348 11.51 -12.18 27.36
CA LEU A 348 10.52 -11.69 26.41
C LEU A 348 10.63 -12.35 25.04
N THR A 349 11.87 -12.64 24.58
CA THR A 349 12.13 -13.16 23.22
C THR A 349 12.40 -14.67 23.19
N SER A 350 12.20 -15.37 24.29
CA SER A 350 12.51 -16.80 24.42
C SER A 350 11.53 -17.70 23.65
N TYR A 351 10.24 -17.36 23.65
CA TYR A 351 9.19 -18.08 22.92
C TYR A 351 8.12 -17.08 22.43
N ASP A 352 7.14 -17.53 21.65
CA ASP A 352 6.12 -16.66 21.04
C ASP A 352 4.72 -16.91 21.59
N GLU A 353 4.07 -15.86 22.06
CA GLU A 353 2.65 -15.84 22.47
C GLU A 353 1.81 -14.92 21.56
N LEU A 354 2.46 -14.01 20.84
CA LEU A 354 1.75 -13.01 20.04
C LEU A 354 1.10 -13.61 18.81
N GLN A 355 1.68 -14.68 18.19
CA GLN A 355 1.13 -15.33 16.99
C GLN A 355 0.65 -14.30 15.95
N LEU A 356 1.52 -13.32 15.60
CA LEU A 356 1.16 -12.18 14.73
C LEU A 356 0.79 -12.60 13.31
N ASP A 357 1.28 -13.75 12.86
CA ASP A 357 0.95 -14.38 11.58
C ASP A 357 -0.52 -14.76 11.46
N THR A 358 -1.22 -14.95 12.59
CA THR A 358 -2.65 -15.29 12.63
C THR A 358 -3.60 -14.10 12.75
N LEU A 359 -3.08 -12.85 12.78
CA LEU A 359 -3.90 -11.65 13.01
C LEU A 359 -4.97 -11.41 11.95
N GLY A 360 -4.75 -11.84 10.72
CA GLY A 360 -5.71 -11.71 9.61
C GLY A 360 -6.56 -12.96 9.37
N ASP A 361 -6.28 -14.05 10.07
CA ASP A 361 -6.93 -15.32 9.82
C ASP A 361 -8.33 -15.36 10.42
N LYS A 362 -9.27 -15.87 9.64
CA LYS A 362 -10.58 -16.28 10.14
C LYS A 362 -10.37 -17.61 10.87
N GLN A 363 -10.17 -17.56 12.17
CA GLN A 363 -10.14 -18.79 12.97
C GLN A 363 -11.54 -19.40 12.98
N GLU A 364 -11.76 -20.40 12.14
CA GLU A 364 -12.86 -21.35 12.29
C GLU A 364 -12.51 -22.28 13.45
N VAL A 365 -12.84 -21.86 14.64
CA VAL A 365 -12.86 -22.78 15.78
C VAL A 365 -14.21 -23.50 15.74
N PHE A 366 -14.18 -24.80 15.54
CA PHE A 366 -15.33 -25.67 15.74
C PHE A 366 -15.99 -25.31 17.08
N ALA A 367 -17.25 -24.81 17.04
CA ALA A 367 -18.12 -24.54 18.17
C ALA A 367 -17.90 -23.25 19.00
N GLN A 368 -17.12 -22.24 18.55
CA GLN A 368 -17.14 -20.92 19.17
C GLN A 368 -17.27 -19.77 18.15
N PRO A 369 -17.90 -18.63 18.54
CA PRO A 369 -18.05 -17.49 17.62
C PRO A 369 -16.69 -16.94 17.18
N LYS A 370 -16.61 -16.48 15.94
CA LYS A 370 -15.40 -15.93 15.27
C LYS A 370 -14.59 -15.05 16.25
N THR A 371 -13.39 -15.51 16.62
CA THR A 371 -12.54 -14.79 17.56
C THR A 371 -11.87 -13.63 16.84
N ARG A 372 -12.14 -12.42 17.27
CA ARG A 372 -11.52 -11.17 16.82
C ARG A 372 -10.17 -11.01 17.53
N GLN A 373 -9.22 -10.39 16.86
CA GLN A 373 -7.90 -10.19 17.43
C GLN A 373 -7.55 -8.69 17.44
N ALA A 374 -6.97 -8.25 18.53
CA ALA A 374 -6.44 -6.91 18.69
C ALA A 374 -5.01 -7.01 19.25
N ALA A 375 -4.06 -6.46 18.54
CA ALA A 375 -2.68 -6.33 19.01
C ALA A 375 -2.45 -4.88 19.47
N LEU A 376 -2.03 -4.71 20.71
CA LEU A 376 -1.65 -3.44 21.31
C LEU A 376 -0.15 -3.45 21.54
N LEU A 377 0.55 -2.53 20.89
CA LEU A 377 1.99 -2.32 21.01
C LEU A 377 2.20 -1.07 21.88
N THR A 378 2.73 -1.25 23.07
CA THR A 378 3.02 -0.16 24.02
C THR A 378 4.52 0.05 24.20
#